data_17f8f710f072aaac561fd0070afc746d
#
_entry.id   17f8f710f072aaac561fd0070afc746d
#
_cell.length_a   1.000
_cell.length_b   1.000
_cell.length_c   1.000
_cell.angle_alpha   90.00
_cell.angle_beta   90.00
_cell.angle_gamma   90.00
#
_symmetry.space_group_name_H-M   'P 1'
#
loop_
_entity.id
_entity.type
_entity.pdbx_description
1 polymer ?
#
loop_
_entity_poly.entity_id
_entity_poly.type
_entity_poly.pdbx_seq_one_letter_code
_entity_poly.pdbx_strand_id
1 'polypeptide(L)'
;MGLKVTTVKVVLFGIAYKGNTRDIRNSPALTFRNILERKGIDTYVYDPLFTTTELKTMGFKPFNPNNEQCDVIVICCDHHQFKSFDFKHMKSLKFIIDGKNILPKQNIPVTGVGKNPSCKE
;
A
#
# COMPACT_ATOMS: atom_id res chain seq x y z
N MET A 1 -16.14 19.24 -5.96
CA MET A 1 -15.86 18.49 -5.98
C MET A 1 -14.84 18.12 -5.22
N GLY A 2 -14.47 17.42 -4.88
CA GLY A 2 -13.53 17.02 -3.95
C GLY A 2 -12.12 17.21 -4.36
N LEU A 3 -11.26 16.40 -3.84
CA LEU A 3 -9.86 16.49 -4.11
C LEU A 3 -9.54 16.15 -5.54
N LYS A 4 -8.57 16.81 -6.06
CA LYS A 4 -8.03 16.40 -7.34
C LYS A 4 -7.26 15.12 -7.13
N VAL A 5 -7.29 14.27 -8.13
CA VAL A 5 -6.60 12.99 -8.05
C VAL A 5 -5.10 13.19 -7.79
N THR A 6 -4.51 14.21 -8.39
CA THR A 6 -3.07 14.43 -8.25
C THR A 6 -2.64 14.86 -6.86
N THR A 7 -3.59 15.21 -5.98
CA THR A 7 -3.23 15.59 -4.62
C THR A 7 -3.30 14.41 -3.65
N VAL A 8 -3.73 13.25 -4.10
CA VAL A 8 -3.83 12.08 -3.26
C VAL A 8 -2.50 11.33 -3.27
N LYS A 9 -2.00 10.98 -2.11
CA LYS A 9 -0.77 10.21 -1.98
C LYS A 9 -1.12 8.79 -1.62
N VAL A 10 -0.74 7.85 -2.47
CA VAL A 10 -1.00 6.43 -2.29
C VAL A 10 0.31 5.71 -2.03
N VAL A 11 0.30 4.80 -1.08
CA VAL A 11 1.47 3.96 -0.79
C VAL A 11 1.08 2.51 -0.98
N LEU A 12 1.86 1.80 -1.77
CA LEU A 12 1.68 0.37 -1.98
C LEU A 12 2.55 -0.36 -0.97
N PHE A 13 1.94 -1.20 -0.14
CA PHE A 13 2.66 -2.00 0.84
C PHE A 13 2.96 -3.36 0.23
N GLY A 14 4.24 -3.60 -0.03
CA GLY A 14 4.69 -4.87 -0.57
C GLY A 14 4.82 -4.86 -2.08
N ILE A 15 6.00 -5.13 -2.58
CA ILE A 15 6.25 -5.18 -4.01
C ILE A 15 6.51 -6.60 -4.51
N ALA A 16 6.62 -7.57 -3.61
CA ALA A 16 6.89 -8.95 -4.02
C ALA A 16 5.65 -9.61 -4.60
N TYR A 17 5.86 -10.66 -5.38
CA TYR A 17 4.76 -11.43 -5.96
C TYR A 17 3.90 -12.04 -4.84
N LYS A 18 4.53 -12.53 -3.79
CA LYS A 18 3.81 -13.06 -2.63
C LYS A 18 4.58 -12.73 -1.37
N GLY A 19 3.93 -12.92 -0.22
CA GLY A 19 4.51 -12.54 1.05
C GLY A 19 5.74 -13.31 1.43
N ASN A 20 6.56 -12.67 2.25
CA ASN A 20 7.75 -13.25 2.86
C ASN A 20 8.81 -13.66 1.84
N THR A 21 8.79 -13.07 0.66
CA THR A 21 9.82 -13.30 -0.36
C THR A 21 10.22 -11.97 -0.98
N ARG A 22 11.30 -12.00 -1.74
CA ARG A 22 11.76 -10.83 -2.51
C ARG A 22 11.55 -11.02 -4.01
N ASP A 23 10.70 -11.96 -4.41
CA ASP A 23 10.43 -12.23 -5.81
C ASP A 23 9.41 -11.22 -6.33
N ILE A 24 9.84 -10.30 -7.18
CA ILE A 24 8.98 -9.25 -7.69
C ILE A 24 8.42 -9.55 -9.07
N ARG A 25 8.68 -10.73 -9.62
CA ARG A 25 8.14 -11.09 -10.92
C ARG A 25 6.62 -11.18 -10.83
N ASN A 26 5.95 -10.63 -11.82
CA ASN A 26 4.48 -10.59 -11.86
C ASN A 26 3.85 -9.91 -10.64
N SER A 27 4.55 -8.95 -10.08
CA SER A 27 4.08 -8.28 -8.87
C SER A 27 2.84 -7.43 -9.15
N PRO A 28 1.77 -7.60 -8.36
CA PRO A 28 0.60 -6.72 -8.48
C PRO A 28 0.93 -5.27 -8.21
N ALA A 29 1.91 -5.01 -7.33
CA ALA A 29 2.28 -3.64 -7.00
C ALA A 29 2.81 -2.89 -8.21
N LEU A 30 3.60 -3.56 -9.05
CA LEU A 30 4.13 -2.91 -10.24
C LEU A 30 3.00 -2.52 -11.19
N THR A 31 2.05 -3.41 -11.38
CA THR A 31 0.88 -3.13 -12.20
C THR A 31 0.06 -1.97 -11.64
N PHE A 32 -0.19 -1.99 -10.34
CA PHE A 32 -0.91 -0.90 -9.68
C PHE A 32 -0.17 0.42 -9.82
N ARG A 33 1.15 0.42 -9.57
CA ARG A 33 1.92 1.63 -9.68
C ARG A 33 1.80 2.25 -11.08
N ASN A 34 1.90 1.41 -12.10
CA ASN A 34 1.84 1.90 -13.47
C ASN A 34 0.47 2.48 -13.80
N ILE A 35 -0.60 1.84 -13.33
CA ILE A 35 -1.95 2.34 -13.57
C ILE A 35 -2.17 3.67 -12.86
N LEU A 36 -1.78 3.74 -11.60
CA LEU A 36 -2.01 4.95 -10.80
C LEU A 36 -1.22 6.12 -11.35
N GLU A 37 0.02 5.90 -11.74
CA GLU A 37 0.83 6.99 -12.26
C GLU A 37 0.34 7.48 -13.61
N ARG A 38 -0.24 6.61 -14.41
CA ARG A 38 -0.87 7.07 -15.66
C ARG A 38 -2.07 7.96 -15.40
N LYS A 39 -2.68 7.82 -14.24
CA LYS A 39 -3.82 8.66 -13.85
C LYS A 39 -3.39 9.91 -13.10
N GLY A 40 -2.10 10.14 -12.95
CA GLY A 40 -1.59 11.31 -12.25
C GLY A 40 -1.57 11.20 -10.74
N ILE A 41 -1.71 10.00 -10.21
CA ILE A 41 -1.69 9.79 -8.77
C ILE A 41 -0.26 9.56 -8.29
N ASP A 42 0.13 10.30 -7.25
CA ASP A 42 1.46 10.20 -6.68
C ASP A 42 1.57 8.89 -5.89
N THR A 43 2.38 7.95 -6.37
CA THR A 43 2.41 6.58 -5.86
C THR A 43 3.78 6.24 -5.30
N TYR A 44 3.79 5.81 -4.03
CA TYR A 44 5.01 5.42 -3.31
C TYR A 44 4.93 3.95 -2.94
N VAL A 45 6.03 3.40 -2.46
CA VAL A 45 6.08 1.99 -2.08
C VAL A 45 6.77 1.83 -0.75
N TYR A 46 6.29 0.89 0.04
CA TYR A 46 6.97 0.46 1.25
C TYR A 46 7.05 -1.06 1.27
N ASP A 47 8.23 -1.60 1.52
CA ASP A 47 8.40 -3.05 1.64
C ASP A 47 9.54 -3.30 2.62
N PRO A 48 9.24 -3.94 3.77
CA PRO A 48 10.26 -4.14 4.80
C PRO A 48 11.39 -5.09 4.38
N LEU A 49 11.20 -5.84 3.30
CA LEU A 49 12.23 -6.76 2.83
C LEU A 49 13.20 -6.12 1.85
N PHE A 50 13.01 -4.83 1.56
CA PHE A 50 13.86 -4.10 0.62
C PHE A 50 14.35 -2.80 1.25
N THR A 51 15.56 -2.40 0.92
CA THR A 51 16.06 -1.11 1.39
C THR A 51 15.53 0.01 0.50
N THR A 52 15.60 1.25 0.99
CA THR A 52 15.17 2.38 0.19
C THR A 52 16.02 2.50 -1.08
N THR A 53 17.32 2.20 -0.98
CA THR A 53 18.19 2.24 -2.14
C THR A 53 17.77 1.21 -3.18
N GLU A 54 17.41 0.01 -2.74
CA GLU A 54 16.94 -1.02 -3.65
C GLU A 54 15.65 -0.59 -4.35
N LEU A 55 14.73 0.00 -3.61
CA LEU A 55 13.47 0.46 -4.18
C LEU A 55 13.69 1.55 -5.23
N LYS A 56 14.59 2.48 -4.95
CA LYS A 56 14.92 3.53 -5.91
C LYS A 56 15.54 2.95 -7.17
N THR A 57 16.43 2.00 -7.01
CA THR A 57 17.08 1.36 -8.15
C THR A 57 16.08 0.67 -9.05
N MET A 58 15.01 0.14 -8.48
CA MET A 58 13.95 -0.51 -9.25
C MET A 58 12.94 0.48 -9.84
N GLY A 59 13.13 1.77 -9.62
CA GLY A 59 12.24 2.79 -10.19
C GLY A 59 11.07 3.16 -9.31
N PHE A 60 11.04 2.72 -8.06
CA PHE A 60 9.98 3.08 -7.15
C PHE A 60 10.35 4.29 -6.31
N LYS A 61 9.35 4.99 -5.79
CA LYS A 61 9.55 6.05 -4.83
C LYS A 61 9.35 5.46 -3.44
N PRO A 62 10.39 5.35 -2.63
CA PRO A 62 10.25 4.71 -1.31
C PRO A 62 9.44 5.59 -0.35
N PHE A 63 8.70 4.94 0.52
CA PHE A 63 7.94 5.60 1.56
C PHE A 63 8.43 5.10 2.92
N ASN A 64 8.63 6.03 3.85
CA ASN A 64 9.02 5.66 5.20
C ASN A 64 7.82 5.84 6.14
N PRO A 65 7.16 4.76 6.54
CA PRO A 65 5.96 4.88 7.36
C PRO A 65 6.21 5.41 8.76
N ASN A 66 7.47 5.48 9.19
CA ASN A 66 7.78 5.99 10.51
C ASN A 66 7.77 7.50 10.59
N ASN A 67 7.99 8.19 9.48
CA ASN A 67 8.04 9.66 9.52
C ASN A 67 7.37 10.35 8.35
N GLU A 68 6.67 9.63 7.50
CA GLU A 68 5.94 10.22 6.39
C GLU A 68 4.47 9.90 6.49
N GLN A 69 3.63 10.70 5.83
CA GLN A 69 2.19 10.52 5.86
C GLN A 69 1.66 10.28 4.47
N CYS A 70 0.51 9.62 4.39
CA CYS A 70 -0.14 9.37 3.10
C CYS A 70 -1.66 9.33 3.31
N ASP A 71 -2.39 9.30 2.21
CA ASP A 71 -3.84 9.28 2.25
C ASP A 71 -4.41 7.87 2.17
N VAL A 72 -3.80 7.01 1.37
CA VAL A 72 -4.32 5.67 1.12
C VAL A 72 -3.17 4.67 1.11
N ILE A 73 -3.39 3.53 1.73
CA ILE A 73 -2.44 2.41 1.68
C ILE A 73 -3.12 1.26 0.96
N VAL A 74 -2.40 0.61 0.06
CA VAL A 74 -2.87 -0.60 -0.63
C VAL A 74 -1.94 -1.74 -0.25
N ILE A 75 -2.48 -2.79 0.37
CA ILE A 75 -1.70 -3.97 0.71
C ILE A 75 -1.63 -4.85 -0.52
N CYS A 76 -0.46 -4.96 -1.12
CA CYS A 76 -0.29 -5.68 -2.37
C CYS A 76 0.29 -7.07 -2.22
N CYS A 77 0.91 -7.37 -1.07
CA CYS A 77 1.36 -8.72 -0.80
C CYS A 77 1.24 -8.98 0.70
N ASP A 78 1.32 -10.25 1.08
CA ASP A 78 1.02 -10.65 2.44
C ASP A 78 2.26 -10.89 3.28
N HIS A 79 3.21 -9.99 3.25
CA HIS A 79 4.35 -10.07 4.17
C HIS A 79 3.87 -10.16 5.60
N HIS A 80 4.50 -11.02 6.36
CA HIS A 80 4.12 -11.26 7.74
C HIS A 80 4.11 -9.97 8.57
N GLN A 81 5.06 -9.08 8.32
CA GLN A 81 5.19 -7.83 9.06
C GLN A 81 3.98 -6.91 8.93
N PHE A 82 3.22 -7.04 7.83
CA PHE A 82 2.06 -6.17 7.64
C PHE A 82 0.93 -6.51 8.60
N LYS A 83 0.85 -7.74 9.07
CA LYS A 83 -0.25 -8.16 9.96
C LYS A 83 -0.22 -7.45 11.30
N SER A 84 0.98 -7.09 11.75
CA SER A 84 1.13 -6.42 13.03
C SER A 84 1.55 -4.97 12.90
N PHE A 85 1.50 -4.41 11.69
CA PHE A 85 1.90 -3.04 11.46
C PHE A 85 0.93 -2.10 12.19
N ASP A 86 1.50 -1.08 12.84
CA ASP A 86 0.70 -0.13 13.59
C ASP A 86 0.40 1.09 12.73
N PHE A 87 -0.86 1.26 12.34
CA PHE A 87 -1.28 2.38 11.51
C PHE A 87 -1.71 3.59 12.34
N LYS A 88 -1.72 3.48 13.66
CA LYS A 88 -2.27 4.54 14.51
C LYS A 88 -1.54 5.87 14.39
N HIS A 89 -0.24 5.83 14.11
CA HIS A 89 0.53 7.06 14.00
C HIS A 89 0.38 7.74 12.63
N MET A 90 -0.33 7.12 11.71
CA MET A 90 -0.49 7.65 10.36
C MET A 90 -1.77 8.48 10.32
N LYS A 91 -1.67 9.70 10.82
CA LYS A 91 -2.85 10.55 11.05
C LYS A 91 -3.53 11.05 9.80
N SER A 92 -2.82 11.14 8.69
CA SER A 92 -3.41 11.57 7.43
C SER A 92 -4.09 10.45 6.67
N LEU A 93 -3.93 9.22 7.14
CA LEU A 93 -4.44 8.05 6.44
C LEU A 93 -5.97 8.04 6.45
N LYS A 94 -6.57 7.95 5.26
CA LYS A 94 -8.01 7.98 5.09
C LYS A 94 -8.63 6.60 5.07
N PHE A 95 -7.99 5.67 4.37
CA PHE A 95 -8.46 4.29 4.34
C PHE A 95 -7.38 3.38 3.80
N ILE A 96 -7.59 2.08 3.98
CA ILE A 96 -6.66 1.04 3.55
C ILE A 96 -7.41 0.09 2.63
N ILE A 97 -6.78 -0.27 1.50
CA ILE A 97 -7.28 -1.33 0.65
C ILE A 97 -6.42 -2.55 0.93
N ASP A 98 -7.03 -3.58 1.54
CA ASP A 98 -6.31 -4.78 1.91
C ASP A 98 -6.51 -5.83 0.82
N GLY A 99 -5.63 -5.83 -0.17
CA GLY A 99 -5.75 -6.71 -1.31
C GLY A 99 -5.52 -8.18 -1.00
N LYS A 100 -5.04 -8.48 0.20
CA LYS A 100 -4.76 -9.86 0.61
C LYS A 100 -5.62 -10.32 1.79
N ASN A 101 -6.47 -9.44 2.32
CA ASN A 101 -7.35 -9.76 3.45
C ASN A 101 -6.57 -10.26 4.66
N ILE A 102 -5.47 -9.61 4.97
CA ILE A 102 -4.59 -10.07 6.05
C ILE A 102 -4.65 -9.21 7.30
N LEU A 103 -5.23 -8.02 7.23
CA LEU A 103 -5.19 -7.12 8.37
C LEU A 103 -6.27 -7.44 9.39
N PRO A 104 -5.93 -7.37 10.68
CA PRO A 104 -6.96 -7.42 11.70
C PRO A 104 -7.77 -6.13 11.65
N LYS A 105 -8.84 -6.10 12.44
CA LYS A 105 -9.70 -4.93 12.48
C LYS A 105 -8.91 -3.67 12.83
N GLN A 106 -9.19 -2.60 12.14
CA GLN A 106 -8.52 -1.32 12.34
C GLN A 106 -9.53 -0.25 12.71
N ASN A 107 -9.07 0.86 13.27
CA ASN A 107 -9.92 2.03 13.51
C ASN A 107 -10.14 2.84 12.24
N ILE A 108 -9.44 2.53 11.18
CA ILE A 108 -9.51 3.20 9.91
C ILE A 108 -10.30 2.31 8.96
N PRO A 109 -11.09 2.86 8.04
CA PRO A 109 -11.82 2.00 7.09
C PRO A 109 -10.87 1.12 6.29
N VAL A 110 -11.17 -0.17 6.23
CA VAL A 110 -10.39 -1.14 5.47
C VAL A 110 -11.31 -1.84 4.49
N THR A 111 -10.95 -1.83 3.22
CA THR A 111 -11.70 -2.51 2.17
C THR A 111 -10.85 -3.64 1.62
N GLY A 112 -11.41 -4.83 1.56
CA GLY A 112 -10.70 -5.97 0.99
C GLY A 112 -11.08 -6.19 -0.45
N VAL A 113 -10.12 -6.62 -1.24
CA VAL A 113 -10.37 -6.96 -2.63
C VAL A 113 -11.24 -8.22 -2.65
N GLY A 114 -12.29 -8.19 -3.45
CA GLY A 114 -13.19 -9.31 -3.53
C GLY A 114 -14.21 -9.38 -2.42
N LYS A 115 -14.16 -8.44 -1.48
CA LYS A 115 -15.14 -8.38 -0.43
C LYS A 115 -16.16 -7.31 -0.71
N ASN A 116 -17.38 -7.57 -0.35
CA ASN A 116 -18.41 -6.55 -0.42
C ASN A 116 -18.41 -5.81 0.92
N PRO A 117 -18.13 -4.50 0.93
CA PRO A 117 -18.07 -3.77 2.20
C PRO A 117 -19.33 -3.87 3.03
N SER A 118 -20.48 -4.03 2.40
CA SER A 118 -21.72 -4.13 3.14
C SER A 118 -21.89 -5.49 3.81
N CYS A 119 -21.05 -6.45 3.47
CA CYS A 119 -21.12 -7.77 4.09
C CYS A 119 -20.11 -7.94 5.18
N LYS A 120 -19.29 -6.91 5.47
CA LYS A 120 -18.33 -7.09 6.46
C LYS A 120 -18.94 -6.97 7.73
N GLU A 121 -18.54 -7.52 8.59
CA GLU A 121 -19.20 -7.52 9.82
C GLU A 121 -18.27 -7.41 10.93
#